data_acbcdbd77c121d822277d020cf62c21e
#
_entry.id   acbcdbd77c121d822277d020cf62c21e
#
_cell.length_a   1.000
_cell.length_b   1.000
_cell.length_c   1.000
_cell.angle_alpha   90.00
_cell.angle_beta   90.00
_cell.angle_gamma   90.00
#
_symmetry.space_group_name_H-M   'P 1'
#
loop_
_entity.id
_entity.type
_entity.pdbx_description
1 polymer ?
#
loop_
_entity_poly.entity_id
_entity_poly.type
_entity_poly.pdbx_seq_one_letter_code
_entity_poly.pdbx_strand_id
1 'polypeptide(L)'
;NLLNSPYDYRQHKGGVANILDELGEYQAYKDHGWNGLSDNAKQRINKLRTINTDWNDVLFRDVFTQEYNVRMSGGSDRAHYYASAGYYQEQGTVKGVENDRFNMTLKTDFKINKLLKVGASIFSNQRNQKSYMTDAAGFTNPVYYSRMANPYFEPYDAEGNYIYDTNVQGRESEVPDF
;
A
#
# COMPACT_ATOMS: atom_id res chain seq x y z
N ASN A 1 16.07 28.82 -0.59
CA ASN A 1 15.11 29.64 -1.32
C ASN A 1 14.83 28.98 -2.67
N LEU A 2 13.69 28.30 -2.78
CA LEU A 2 13.30 27.52 -3.95
C LEU A 2 13.20 28.36 -5.22
N LEU A 3 12.90 29.64 -5.10
CA LEU A 3 12.75 30.57 -6.22
C LEU A 3 14.08 30.97 -6.87
N ASN A 4 15.19 30.82 -6.16
CA ASN A 4 16.54 31.08 -6.69
C ASN A 4 17.26 29.78 -7.11
N SER A 5 16.58 28.66 -7.07
CA SER A 5 17.11 27.39 -7.57
C SER A 5 17.21 27.42 -9.09
N PRO A 6 18.26 26.83 -9.70
CA PRO A 6 18.31 26.61 -11.15
C PRO A 6 17.25 25.63 -11.63
N TYR A 7 16.62 24.90 -10.71
CA TYR A 7 15.56 23.95 -11.01
C TYR A 7 14.22 24.66 -11.14
N ASP A 8 13.47 24.35 -12.19
CA ASP A 8 12.15 24.94 -12.44
C ASP A 8 11.06 24.15 -11.69
N TYR A 9 10.65 24.67 -10.53
CA TYR A 9 9.60 24.06 -9.70
C TYR A 9 8.18 24.32 -10.19
N ARG A 10 7.97 25.09 -11.27
CA ARG A 10 6.64 25.36 -11.84
C ARG A 10 5.97 24.11 -12.38
N GLN A 11 6.77 23.13 -12.80
CA GLN A 11 6.28 21.85 -13.31
C GLN A 11 5.78 20.91 -12.21
N HIS A 12 6.09 21.19 -10.94
CA HIS A 12 5.61 20.39 -9.82
C HIS A 12 4.21 20.79 -9.40
N LYS A 13 3.21 20.03 -9.82
CA LYS A 13 1.82 20.28 -9.50
C LYS A 13 1.59 20.39 -7.98
N GLY A 14 0.65 21.26 -7.62
CA GLY A 14 0.27 21.49 -6.24
C GLY A 14 1.27 22.26 -5.38
N GLY A 15 2.47 22.54 -5.87
CA GLY A 15 3.44 23.39 -5.20
C GLY A 15 3.15 24.88 -5.36
N VAL A 16 3.69 25.72 -4.46
CA VAL A 16 3.52 27.18 -4.53
C VAL A 16 3.93 27.76 -5.87
N ALA A 17 5.07 27.31 -6.43
CA ALA A 17 5.55 27.78 -7.71
C ALA A 17 4.60 27.45 -8.87
N ASN A 18 4.01 26.27 -8.87
CA ASN A 18 3.03 25.85 -9.85
C ASN A 18 1.73 26.67 -9.75
N ILE A 19 1.21 26.88 -8.53
CA ILE A 19 0.03 27.69 -8.31
C ILE A 19 0.24 29.12 -8.81
N LEU A 20 1.40 29.70 -8.55
CA LEU A 20 1.73 31.04 -9.02
C LEU A 20 1.88 31.11 -10.55
N ASP A 21 2.39 30.06 -11.18
CA ASP A 21 2.48 29.96 -12.64
C ASP A 21 1.08 29.79 -13.27
N GLU A 22 0.23 28.95 -12.72
CA GLU A 22 -1.16 28.78 -13.14
C GLU A 22 -1.98 30.08 -13.06
N LEU A 23 -1.70 30.91 -12.07
CA LEU A 23 -2.35 32.21 -11.88
C LEU A 23 -1.67 33.34 -12.68
N GLY A 24 -0.54 33.06 -13.34
CA GLY A 24 0.26 34.08 -14.03
C GLY A 24 0.98 35.06 -13.10
N GLU A 25 1.10 34.73 -11.82
CA GLU A 25 1.67 35.59 -10.78
C GLU A 25 3.09 35.21 -10.35
N TYR A 26 3.70 34.23 -11.01
CA TYR A 26 5.04 33.75 -10.66
C TYR A 26 6.09 34.87 -10.75
N GLN A 27 6.04 35.69 -11.80
CA GLN A 27 6.98 36.82 -11.98
C GLN A 27 6.71 37.93 -10.93
N ALA A 28 5.46 38.26 -10.67
CA ALA A 28 5.09 39.26 -9.66
C ALA A 28 5.60 38.85 -8.25
N TYR A 29 5.55 37.56 -7.95
CA TYR A 29 6.12 37.04 -6.70
C TYR A 29 7.66 37.16 -6.68
N LYS A 30 8.34 36.92 -7.80
CA LYS A 30 9.80 37.08 -7.86
C LYS A 30 10.24 38.50 -7.64
N ASP A 31 9.50 39.47 -8.21
CA ASP A 31 9.87 40.89 -8.19
C ASP A 31 9.46 41.58 -6.86
N HIS A 32 8.32 41.22 -6.31
CA HIS A 32 7.70 41.93 -5.18
C HIS A 32 7.40 41.03 -3.98
N GLY A 33 7.70 39.74 -4.06
CA GLY A 33 7.43 38.77 -3.01
C GLY A 33 5.93 38.61 -2.71
N TRP A 34 5.63 38.30 -1.47
CA TRP A 34 4.24 38.09 -1.01
C TRP A 34 3.31 39.27 -1.26
N ASN A 35 3.84 40.49 -1.18
CA ASN A 35 3.03 41.71 -1.34
C ASN A 35 2.59 41.95 -2.79
N GLY A 36 3.31 41.38 -3.75
CA GLY A 36 2.95 41.47 -5.18
C GLY A 36 1.83 40.52 -5.62
N LEU A 37 1.37 39.64 -4.73
CA LEU A 37 0.37 38.62 -5.05
C LEU A 37 -1.05 39.15 -4.89
N SER A 38 -1.95 38.66 -5.74
CA SER A 38 -3.41 38.87 -5.57
C SER A 38 -3.93 38.18 -4.32
N ASP A 39 -5.12 38.58 -3.89
CA ASP A 39 -5.79 37.94 -2.74
C ASP A 39 -6.15 36.48 -3.05
N ASN A 40 -6.47 36.14 -4.30
CA ASN A 40 -6.72 34.78 -4.73
C ASN A 40 -5.46 33.90 -4.55
N ALA A 41 -4.30 34.36 -5.03
CA ALA A 41 -3.04 33.64 -4.86
C ALA A 41 -2.69 33.43 -3.38
N LYS A 42 -2.86 34.48 -2.57
CA LYS A 42 -2.64 34.44 -1.13
C LYS A 42 -3.56 33.41 -0.44
N GLN A 43 -4.84 33.38 -0.81
CA GLN A 43 -5.80 32.41 -0.25
C GLN A 43 -5.41 30.96 -0.61
N ARG A 44 -5.11 30.70 -1.89
CA ARG A 44 -4.68 29.36 -2.34
C ARG A 44 -3.41 28.88 -1.62
N ILE A 45 -2.40 29.75 -1.52
CA ILE A 45 -1.14 29.42 -0.84
C ILE A 45 -1.37 29.24 0.67
N ASN A 46 -2.23 30.06 1.30
CA ASN A 46 -2.55 29.89 2.71
C ASN A 46 -3.31 28.58 2.97
N LYS A 47 -4.19 28.16 2.05
CA LYS A 47 -4.83 26.84 2.14
C LYS A 47 -3.76 25.73 2.15
N LEU A 48 -2.76 25.79 1.28
CA LEU A 48 -1.68 24.79 1.29
C LEU A 48 -0.94 24.70 2.64
N ARG A 49 -0.79 25.81 3.33
CA ARG A 49 -0.11 25.83 4.64
C ARG A 49 -0.88 25.08 5.74
N THR A 50 -2.19 24.86 5.54
CA THR A 50 -3.03 24.12 6.48
C THR A 50 -3.03 22.62 6.19
N ILE A 51 -2.53 22.20 5.03
CA ILE A 51 -2.44 20.80 4.63
C ILE A 51 -1.07 20.28 5.01
N ASN A 52 -1.03 19.21 5.78
CA ASN A 52 0.19 18.51 6.14
C ASN A 52 -0.11 17.01 6.21
N THR A 53 -0.18 16.39 5.05
CA THR A 53 -0.49 14.97 4.93
C THR A 53 0.69 14.14 5.39
N ASP A 54 0.49 13.31 6.39
CA ASP A 54 1.42 12.24 6.73
C ASP A 54 1.17 11.03 5.84
N TRP A 55 1.98 10.89 4.81
CA TRP A 55 1.88 9.78 3.87
C TRP A 55 2.19 8.42 4.50
N ASN A 56 2.85 8.38 5.66
CA ASN A 56 3.02 7.13 6.36
C ASN A 56 1.68 6.65 6.92
N ASP A 57 0.90 7.52 7.54
CA ASP A 57 -0.44 7.17 8.05
C ASP A 57 -1.41 6.81 6.92
N VAL A 58 -1.25 7.44 5.75
CA VAL A 58 -2.07 7.13 4.56
C VAL A 58 -1.75 5.75 4.01
N LEU A 59 -0.47 5.40 3.87
CA LEU A 59 -0.01 4.21 3.15
C LEU A 59 0.24 2.99 4.04
N PHE A 60 0.54 3.21 5.31
CA PHE A 60 0.89 2.14 6.23
C PHE A 60 -0.15 1.99 7.33
N ARG A 61 -0.12 0.85 7.98
CA ARG A 61 -0.97 0.52 9.13
C ARG A 61 -0.23 -0.40 10.09
N ASP A 62 -0.63 -0.36 11.34
CA ASP A 62 -0.29 -1.41 12.29
C ASP A 62 -1.02 -2.70 11.92
N VAL A 63 -0.34 -3.82 12.04
CA VAL A 63 -0.86 -5.10 11.55
C VAL A 63 -0.77 -6.19 12.61
N PHE A 64 -1.72 -7.12 12.51
CA PHE A 64 -1.72 -8.34 13.30
C PHE A 64 -1.55 -9.55 12.38
N THR A 65 -0.69 -10.46 12.79
CA THR A 65 -0.59 -11.78 12.19
C THR A 65 -1.28 -12.78 13.11
N GLN A 66 -2.14 -13.61 12.55
CA GLN A 66 -2.89 -14.62 13.27
C GLN A 66 -2.59 -15.99 12.67
N GLU A 67 -2.34 -16.96 13.54
CA GLU A 67 -2.13 -18.34 13.13
C GLU A 67 -2.91 -19.29 14.07
N TYR A 68 -3.71 -20.14 13.46
CA TYR A 68 -4.48 -21.15 14.15
C TYR A 68 -4.11 -22.52 13.62
N ASN A 69 -3.71 -23.42 14.51
CA ASN A 69 -3.35 -24.79 14.16
C ASN A 69 -4.10 -25.77 15.07
N VAL A 70 -4.78 -26.70 14.44
CA VAL A 70 -5.42 -27.84 15.13
C VAL A 70 -4.79 -29.12 14.62
N ARG A 71 -4.44 -30.00 15.54
CA ARG A 71 -3.84 -31.30 15.22
C ARG A 71 -4.51 -32.38 16.06
N MET A 72 -4.75 -33.51 15.42
CA MET A 72 -5.24 -34.72 16.11
C MET A 72 -4.50 -35.94 15.56
N SER A 73 -4.21 -36.86 16.43
CA SER A 73 -3.60 -38.12 16.02
C SER A 73 -4.09 -39.20 16.98
N GLY A 74 -4.18 -40.40 16.51
CA GLY A 74 -4.55 -41.56 17.29
C GLY A 74 -4.28 -42.83 16.52
N GLY A 75 -4.54 -43.94 17.17
CA GLY A 75 -4.36 -45.23 16.52
C GLY A 75 -4.39 -46.40 17.47
N SER A 76 -4.17 -47.53 16.88
CA SER A 76 -4.04 -48.83 17.54
C SER A 76 -2.84 -49.57 16.93
N ASP A 77 -2.57 -50.80 17.36
CA ASP A 77 -1.50 -51.61 16.79
C ASP A 77 -1.65 -51.88 15.28
N ARG A 78 -2.87 -51.66 14.76
CA ARG A 78 -3.18 -51.96 13.35
C ARG A 78 -3.50 -50.72 12.51
N ALA A 79 -3.86 -49.59 13.14
CA ALA A 79 -4.25 -48.43 12.42
C ALA A 79 -3.71 -47.17 13.10
N HIS A 80 -3.17 -46.24 12.33
CA HIS A 80 -2.78 -44.93 12.79
C HIS A 80 -3.40 -43.87 11.91
N TYR A 81 -3.81 -42.74 12.50
CA TYR A 81 -4.30 -41.60 11.80
C TYR A 81 -3.67 -40.32 12.33
N TYR A 82 -3.53 -39.36 11.46
CA TYR A 82 -3.10 -38.01 11.75
C TYR A 82 -3.94 -37.05 10.91
N ALA A 83 -4.48 -36.03 11.53
CA ALA A 83 -5.15 -34.94 10.86
C ALA A 83 -4.63 -33.61 11.41
N SER A 84 -4.42 -32.67 10.55
CA SER A 84 -4.12 -31.29 10.94
C SER A 84 -4.79 -30.31 10.00
N ALA A 85 -5.23 -29.17 10.56
CA ALA A 85 -5.70 -28.02 9.81
C ALA A 85 -5.05 -26.77 10.39
N GLY A 86 -4.59 -25.90 9.51
CA GLY A 86 -4.00 -24.63 9.89
C GLY A 86 -4.56 -23.50 9.05
N TYR A 87 -4.80 -22.37 9.68
CA TYR A 87 -5.17 -21.12 9.05
C TYR A 87 -4.18 -20.05 9.48
N TYR A 88 -3.62 -19.35 8.52
CA TYR A 88 -2.69 -18.25 8.71
C TYR A 88 -3.23 -17.03 7.97
N GLN A 89 -3.30 -15.92 8.68
CA GLN A 89 -3.70 -14.63 8.13
C GLN A 89 -2.66 -13.58 8.50
N GLU A 90 -2.17 -12.90 7.49
CA GLU A 90 -1.22 -11.82 7.61
C GLU A 90 -1.72 -10.62 6.82
N GLN A 91 -1.84 -9.49 7.50
CA GLN A 91 -2.03 -8.20 6.85
C GLN A 91 -0.66 -7.55 6.71
N GLY A 92 -0.37 -7.03 5.52
CA GLY A 92 0.86 -6.28 5.29
C GLY A 92 0.81 -4.90 5.95
N THR A 93 1.98 -4.41 6.37
CA THR A 93 2.15 -3.04 6.88
C THR A 93 1.72 -2.00 5.84
N VAL A 94 1.95 -2.27 4.56
CA VAL A 94 1.38 -1.49 3.47
C VAL A 94 -0.09 -1.86 3.33
N LYS A 95 -0.98 -0.86 3.32
CA LYS A 95 -2.42 -1.07 3.09
C LYS A 95 -2.64 -1.74 1.73
N GLY A 96 -3.60 -2.66 1.64
CA GLY A 96 -3.87 -3.44 0.44
C GLY A 96 -3.02 -4.72 0.28
N VAL A 97 -1.99 -4.92 1.10
CA VAL A 97 -1.23 -6.17 1.12
C VAL A 97 -1.85 -7.14 2.12
N GLU A 98 -2.21 -8.32 1.65
CA GLU A 98 -2.85 -9.37 2.46
C GLU A 98 -2.34 -10.74 2.01
N ASN A 99 -2.20 -11.66 2.95
CA ASN A 99 -1.79 -13.03 2.68
C ASN A 99 -2.53 -13.98 3.61
N ASP A 100 -3.44 -14.77 3.04
CA ASP A 100 -4.19 -15.80 3.74
C ASP A 100 -3.74 -17.17 3.25
N ARG A 101 -3.52 -18.08 4.17
CA ARG A 101 -3.13 -19.45 3.86
C ARG A 101 -3.92 -20.44 4.71
N PHE A 102 -4.56 -21.37 4.04
CA PHE A 102 -5.17 -22.54 4.65
C PHE A 102 -4.39 -23.79 4.27
N ASN A 103 -4.08 -24.63 5.22
CA ASN A 103 -3.45 -25.91 4.99
C ASN A 103 -4.19 -27.02 5.72
N MET A 104 -4.24 -28.19 5.11
CA MET A 104 -4.82 -29.40 5.68
C MET A 104 -3.97 -30.60 5.34
N THR A 105 -3.80 -31.47 6.32
CA THR A 105 -3.09 -32.75 6.13
C THR A 105 -3.91 -33.87 6.77
N LEU A 106 -4.15 -34.92 6.02
CA LEU A 106 -4.74 -36.15 6.51
C LEU A 106 -3.78 -37.28 6.15
N LYS A 107 -3.46 -38.11 7.13
CA LYS A 107 -2.64 -39.33 6.95
C LYS A 107 -3.30 -40.50 7.67
N THR A 108 -3.35 -41.63 7.00
CA THR A 108 -3.83 -42.88 7.59
C THR A 108 -2.94 -44.01 7.18
N ASP A 109 -2.61 -44.89 8.11
CA ASP A 109 -1.83 -46.09 7.89
C ASP A 109 -2.55 -47.28 8.48
N PHE A 110 -2.69 -48.35 7.72
CA PHE A 110 -3.33 -49.58 8.15
C PHE A 110 -2.38 -50.79 7.95
N LYS A 111 -2.17 -51.57 8.98
CA LYS A 111 -1.45 -52.82 8.91
C LYS A 111 -2.48 -53.96 8.71
N ILE A 112 -2.58 -54.42 7.47
CA ILE A 112 -3.50 -55.48 7.08
C ILE A 112 -3.06 -56.83 7.67
N ASN A 113 -1.76 -57.12 7.57
CA ASN A 113 -1.16 -58.29 8.18
C ASN A 113 0.34 -58.04 8.44
N LYS A 114 1.10 -59.09 8.81
CA LYS A 114 2.53 -58.94 9.10
C LYS A 114 3.39 -58.47 7.89
N LEU A 115 2.89 -58.71 6.68
CA LEU A 115 3.62 -58.45 5.44
C LEU A 115 3.12 -57.23 4.70
N LEU A 116 1.86 -56.77 4.97
CA LEU A 116 1.21 -55.73 4.19
C LEU A 116 0.76 -54.56 5.08
N LYS A 117 1.26 -53.36 4.76
CA LYS A 117 0.79 -52.08 5.26
C LYS A 117 0.29 -51.26 4.12
N VAL A 118 -0.80 -50.56 4.29
CA VAL A 118 -1.40 -49.66 3.34
C VAL A 118 -1.56 -48.28 4.02
N GLY A 119 -1.11 -47.23 3.36
CA GLY A 119 -1.24 -45.88 3.85
C GLY A 119 -1.78 -44.96 2.77
N ALA A 120 -2.48 -43.93 3.19
CA ALA A 120 -2.93 -42.85 2.36
C ALA A 120 -2.61 -41.50 3.02
N SER A 121 -2.20 -40.53 2.20
CA SER A 121 -1.99 -39.17 2.66
C SER A 121 -2.61 -38.17 1.68
N ILE A 122 -3.32 -37.20 2.23
CA ILE A 122 -3.89 -36.07 1.50
C ILE A 122 -3.30 -34.81 2.10
N PHE A 123 -2.80 -33.96 1.22
CA PHE A 123 -2.31 -32.64 1.58
C PHE A 123 -3.03 -31.60 0.72
N SER A 124 -3.56 -30.56 1.34
CA SER A 124 -4.15 -29.42 0.65
C SER A 124 -3.55 -28.14 1.19
N ASN A 125 -3.20 -27.23 0.29
CA ASN A 125 -2.74 -25.90 0.61
C ASN A 125 -3.42 -24.91 -0.33
N GLN A 126 -4.09 -23.93 0.25
CA GLN A 126 -4.68 -22.82 -0.49
C GLN A 126 -4.09 -21.53 0.04
N ARG A 127 -3.62 -20.68 -0.85
CA ARG A 127 -3.06 -19.37 -0.53
C ARG A 127 -3.72 -18.31 -1.38
N ASN A 128 -4.20 -17.26 -0.72
CA ASN A 128 -4.66 -16.03 -1.35
C ASN A 128 -3.68 -14.92 -0.97
N GLN A 129 -3.17 -14.23 -1.97
CA GLN A 129 -2.25 -13.13 -1.75
C GLN A 129 -2.66 -11.93 -2.59
N LYS A 130 -2.79 -10.78 -1.92
CA LYS A 130 -2.87 -9.48 -2.55
C LYS A 130 -1.57 -8.75 -2.32
N SER A 131 -1.07 -8.08 -3.34
CA SER A 131 0.12 -7.22 -3.23
C SER A 131 -0.01 -6.05 -4.19
N TYR A 132 0.65 -4.95 -3.86
CA TYR A 132 0.75 -3.84 -4.77
C TYR A 132 1.71 -4.16 -5.93
N MET A 133 1.47 -3.54 -7.07
CA MET A 133 2.40 -3.60 -8.19
C MET A 133 3.53 -2.59 -7.99
N THR A 134 4.74 -3.00 -8.31
CA THR A 134 5.89 -2.09 -8.38
C THR A 134 6.31 -1.92 -9.82
N ASP A 135 6.44 -0.70 -10.27
CA ASP A 135 7.05 -0.41 -11.57
C ASP A 135 8.58 -0.29 -11.46
N ALA A 136 9.25 -0.33 -12.61
CA ALA A 136 10.69 -0.20 -12.68
C ALA A 136 11.19 1.21 -12.24
N ALA A 137 10.33 2.21 -12.25
CA ALA A 137 10.64 3.57 -11.84
C ALA A 137 10.45 3.79 -10.32
N GLY A 138 9.84 2.83 -9.61
CA GLY A 138 9.64 2.88 -8.17
C GLY A 138 8.54 3.84 -7.71
N PHE A 139 7.83 4.53 -8.59
CA PHE A 139 6.78 5.48 -8.22
C PHE A 139 5.56 4.79 -7.60
N THR A 140 5.32 3.53 -7.94
CA THR A 140 4.27 2.69 -7.34
C THR A 140 4.73 2.01 -6.04
N ASN A 141 5.99 2.22 -5.62
CA ASN A 141 6.49 1.70 -4.36
C ASN A 141 6.04 2.59 -3.20
N PRO A 142 5.19 2.10 -2.30
CA PRO A 142 4.63 2.90 -1.20
C PRO A 142 5.70 3.46 -0.25
N VAL A 143 6.80 2.75 -0.04
CA VAL A 143 7.91 3.21 0.79
C VAL A 143 8.63 4.39 0.14
N TYR A 144 8.84 4.32 -1.18
CA TYR A 144 9.41 5.44 -1.92
C TYR A 144 8.46 6.63 -1.95
N TYR A 145 7.17 6.35 -2.25
CA TYR A 145 6.14 7.39 -2.32
C TYR A 145 5.95 8.11 -0.98
N SER A 146 5.93 7.41 0.15
CA SER A 146 5.76 8.03 1.47
C SER A 146 6.85 9.07 1.81
N ARG A 147 8.04 8.93 1.21
CA ARG A 147 9.17 9.85 1.41
C ARG A 147 9.24 10.98 0.39
N MET A 148 8.70 10.75 -0.81
CA MET A 148 8.81 11.68 -1.93
C MET A 148 7.52 12.44 -2.20
N ALA A 149 6.38 11.96 -1.71
CA ALA A 149 5.10 12.59 -1.92
C ALA A 149 5.03 13.96 -1.22
N ASN A 150 4.42 14.90 -1.92
CA ASN A 150 4.27 16.25 -1.42
C ASN A 150 3.25 16.26 -0.26
N PRO A 151 3.61 16.76 0.94
CA PRO A 151 2.69 16.84 2.07
C PRO A 151 1.51 17.78 1.87
N TYR A 152 1.55 18.63 0.84
CA TYR A 152 0.43 19.52 0.50
C TYR A 152 -0.67 18.85 -0.33
N PHE A 153 -0.51 17.59 -0.72
CA PHE A 153 -1.57 16.84 -1.39
C PHE A 153 -2.53 16.24 -0.37
N GLU A 154 -3.82 16.45 -0.62
CA GLU A 154 -4.89 15.80 0.11
C GLU A 154 -5.15 14.42 -0.51
N PRO A 155 -5.02 13.31 0.24
CA PRO A 155 -5.23 11.97 -0.32
C PRO A 155 -6.70 11.63 -0.54
N TYR A 156 -7.61 12.38 0.08
CA TYR A 156 -9.05 12.13 0.05
C TYR A 156 -9.81 13.39 -0.35
N ASP A 157 -10.90 13.21 -1.09
CA ASP A 157 -11.88 14.26 -1.36
C ASP A 157 -12.80 14.50 -0.14
N ALA A 158 -13.76 15.43 -0.30
CA ALA A 158 -14.72 15.75 0.76
C ALA A 158 -15.66 14.59 1.09
N GLU A 159 -15.82 13.65 0.19
CA GLU A 159 -16.64 12.44 0.30
C GLU A 159 -15.84 11.25 0.88
N GLY A 160 -14.54 11.40 1.06
CA GLY A 160 -13.65 10.37 1.60
C GLY A 160 -13.10 9.38 0.57
N ASN A 161 -13.28 9.64 -0.72
CA ASN A 161 -12.69 8.84 -1.78
C ASN A 161 -11.24 9.27 -2.03
N TYR A 162 -10.41 8.35 -2.52
CA TYR A 162 -9.05 8.71 -2.91
C TYR A 162 -9.03 9.70 -4.06
N ILE A 163 -8.23 10.76 -3.92
CA ILE A 163 -7.94 11.69 -5.01
C ILE A 163 -6.80 11.09 -5.84
N TYR A 164 -7.12 10.75 -7.09
CA TYR A 164 -6.14 10.24 -8.04
C TYR A 164 -5.43 11.39 -8.75
N ASP A 165 -4.10 11.45 -8.66
CA ASP A 165 -3.33 12.37 -9.51
C ASP A 165 -3.09 11.73 -10.88
N THR A 166 -3.96 12.04 -11.83
CA THR A 166 -3.89 11.54 -13.21
C THR A 166 -2.74 12.12 -14.02
N ASN A 167 -1.86 12.94 -13.43
CA ASN A 167 -0.94 13.76 -14.17
C ASN A 167 0.53 13.74 -13.74
N VAL A 168 0.97 12.68 -13.07
CA VAL A 168 2.39 12.49 -12.86
C VAL A 168 3.04 12.13 -14.20
N GLN A 169 3.71 13.09 -14.82
CA GLN A 169 4.49 12.94 -16.07
C GLN A 169 3.71 12.56 -17.34
N GLY A 170 2.45 13.01 -17.49
CA GLY A 170 1.71 12.74 -18.74
C GLY A 170 1.40 11.26 -18.98
N ARG A 171 1.56 10.43 -17.98
CA ARG A 171 1.00 9.07 -17.92
C ARG A 171 -0.25 9.12 -17.05
N GLU A 172 -1.34 8.58 -17.56
CA GLU A 172 -2.42 8.13 -16.69
C GLU A 172 -1.76 7.13 -15.74
N SER A 173 -1.46 7.57 -14.52
CA SER A 173 -1.03 6.64 -13.50
C SER A 173 -2.28 5.85 -13.14
N GLU A 174 -2.37 4.62 -13.57
CA GLU A 174 -3.21 3.66 -12.91
C GLU A 174 -2.73 3.59 -11.47
N VAL A 175 -3.36 4.40 -10.62
CA VAL A 175 -3.16 4.26 -9.19
C VAL A 175 -3.70 2.89 -8.84
N PRO A 176 -2.92 2.02 -8.21
CA PRO A 176 -3.41 0.70 -7.85
C PRO A 176 -4.69 0.86 -7.02
N ASP A 177 -5.74 0.16 -7.40
CA ASP A 177 -6.90 -0.05 -6.52
C ASP A 177 -6.37 -0.72 -5.25
N PHE A 178 -6.37 0.04 -4.15
CA PHE A 178 -6.03 -0.46 -2.82
C PHE A 178 -7.22 -1.15 -2.17
#